data_ab444570f2181fd08d82751ffc1f02b4
#
_entry.id   ab444570f2181fd08d82751ffc1f02b4
#
_cell.length_a   1.000
_cell.length_b   1.000
_cell.length_c   1.000
_cell.angle_alpha   90.00
_cell.angle_beta   90.00
_cell.angle_gamma   90.00
#
_symmetry.space_group_name_H-M   'P 1'
#
loop_
_entity.id
_entity.type
_entity.pdbx_description
1 polymer ?
#
loop_
_entity_poly.entity_id
_entity_poly.type
_entity_poly.pdbx_seq_one_letter_code
_entity_poly.pdbx_strand_id
1 'polypeptide(L)'
;PDLLQAQIDLERRDIVLRYQHNQLFPQLDLIGSYGRNGLEKHFDSALENISDDKYPTYSYGVLFSIPLSNRGPRNQYRTAKSDKEQALLQFKKLEQSIMVQIDDSVKSAQTSFQRVDATKQARLYAEAALEAEQKKLENGKSTSFVVLQLQRDLTTARSQEIRALADYNKSL
;
A
#
# COMPACT_ATOMS: atom_id res chain seq x y z
N PRO A 1 -3.87 5.45 -0.17
CA PRO A 1 -3.72 4.53 -1.33
C PRO A 1 -3.69 3.07 -0.87
N ASP A 2 -2.87 2.72 0.12
CA ASP A 2 -2.62 1.35 0.55
C ASP A 2 -3.86 0.64 1.13
N LEU A 3 -4.67 1.35 1.92
CA LEU A 3 -5.94 0.82 2.43
C LEU A 3 -6.94 0.55 1.30
N LEU A 4 -7.04 1.45 0.33
CA LEU A 4 -7.92 1.27 -0.83
C LEU A 4 -7.49 0.06 -1.66
N GLN A 5 -6.18 -0.11 -1.88
CA GLN A 5 -5.64 -1.26 -2.59
C GLN A 5 -5.93 -2.56 -1.85
N ALA A 6 -5.76 -2.59 -0.53
CA ALA A 6 -6.04 -3.75 0.29
C ALA A 6 -7.55 -4.09 0.33
N GLN A 7 -8.42 -3.08 0.29
CA GLN A 7 -9.86 -3.26 0.18
C GLN A 7 -10.25 -3.88 -1.16
N ILE A 8 -9.70 -3.37 -2.27
CA ILE A 8 -9.94 -3.93 -3.62
C ILE A 8 -9.44 -5.38 -3.71
N ASP A 9 -8.29 -5.72 -3.09
CA ASP A 9 -7.82 -7.11 -3.05
C ASP A 9 -8.79 -8.01 -2.26
N LEU A 10 -9.35 -7.53 -1.16
CA LEU A 10 -10.37 -8.26 -0.40
C LEU A 10 -11.65 -8.51 -1.22
N GLU A 11 -12.14 -7.52 -1.97
CA GLU A 11 -13.27 -7.66 -2.88
C GLU A 11 -12.98 -8.66 -4.00
N ARG A 12 -11.77 -8.62 -4.56
CA ARG A 12 -11.31 -9.60 -5.53
C ARG A 12 -11.33 -11.02 -4.98
N ARG A 13 -10.89 -11.23 -3.73
CA ARG A 13 -10.94 -12.53 -3.06
C ARG A 13 -12.38 -13.00 -2.85
N ASP A 14 -13.31 -12.10 -2.59
CA ASP A 14 -14.74 -12.44 -2.49
C ASP A 14 -15.30 -12.94 -3.82
N ILE A 15 -14.95 -12.29 -4.93
CA ILE A 15 -15.33 -12.72 -6.28
C ILE A 15 -14.79 -14.11 -6.58
N VAL A 16 -13.49 -14.35 -6.27
CA VAL A 16 -12.87 -15.68 -6.45
C VAL A 16 -13.58 -16.74 -5.62
N LEU A 17 -13.93 -16.42 -4.38
CA LEU A 17 -14.66 -17.33 -3.50
C LEU A 17 -16.03 -17.70 -4.09
N ARG A 18 -16.79 -16.73 -4.63
CA ARG A 18 -18.06 -16.97 -5.30
C ARG A 18 -17.89 -17.82 -6.56
N TYR A 19 -16.85 -17.56 -7.34
CA TYR A 19 -16.52 -18.38 -8.50
C TYR A 19 -16.26 -19.82 -8.11
N GLN A 20 -15.41 -20.08 -7.10
CA GLN A 20 -15.12 -21.43 -6.63
C GLN A 20 -16.34 -22.11 -6.01
N HIS A 21 -17.24 -21.36 -5.41
CA HIS A 21 -18.52 -21.88 -4.93
C HIS A 21 -19.40 -22.37 -6.10
N ASN A 22 -19.47 -21.60 -7.20
CA ASN A 22 -20.22 -21.98 -8.38
C ASN A 22 -19.68 -23.24 -9.05
N GLN A 23 -18.38 -23.51 -8.96
CA GLN A 23 -17.77 -24.73 -9.48
C GLN A 23 -18.16 -26.01 -8.70
N LEU A 24 -18.85 -25.87 -7.57
CA LEU A 24 -19.39 -27.01 -6.81
C LEU A 24 -20.66 -27.59 -7.43
N PHE A 25 -21.36 -26.82 -8.26
CA PHE A 25 -22.63 -27.19 -8.88
C PHE A 25 -22.42 -27.90 -10.21
N PRO A 26 -23.38 -28.73 -10.64
CA PRO A 26 -23.42 -29.28 -11.99
C PRO A 26 -23.42 -28.18 -13.05
N GLN A 27 -22.81 -28.47 -14.19
CA GLN A 27 -22.77 -27.56 -15.34
C GLN A 27 -23.80 -27.99 -16.40
N LEU A 28 -24.46 -27.01 -16.96
CA LEU A 28 -25.40 -27.17 -18.04
C LEU A 28 -24.99 -26.24 -19.18
N ASP A 29 -24.50 -26.81 -20.26
CA ASP A 29 -24.00 -26.06 -21.41
C ASP A 29 -24.97 -26.25 -22.61
N LEU A 30 -25.32 -25.14 -23.23
CA LEU A 30 -26.01 -25.15 -24.53
C LEU A 30 -24.95 -25.00 -25.61
N ILE A 31 -24.88 -25.99 -26.50
CA ILE A 31 -23.93 -26.05 -27.60
C ILE A 31 -24.67 -25.82 -28.90
N GLY A 32 -24.20 -24.88 -29.71
CA GLY A 32 -24.69 -24.66 -31.07
C GLY A 32 -23.50 -24.50 -32.01
N SER A 33 -23.54 -25.18 -33.15
CA SER A 33 -22.58 -24.94 -34.21
C SER A 33 -23.27 -24.83 -35.58
N TYR A 34 -22.73 -23.95 -36.37
CA TYR A 34 -23.09 -23.78 -37.77
C TYR A 34 -21.85 -23.96 -38.62
N GLY A 35 -21.92 -24.80 -39.62
CA GLY A 35 -20.85 -25.07 -40.57
C GLY A 35 -21.35 -25.07 -42.00
N ARG A 36 -20.48 -24.76 -42.93
CA ARG A 36 -20.72 -24.90 -44.38
C ARG A 36 -19.78 -25.93 -44.94
N ASN A 37 -20.29 -26.83 -45.72
CA ASN A 37 -19.51 -27.90 -46.36
C ASN A 37 -19.58 -27.75 -47.85
N GLY A 38 -18.45 -27.93 -48.56
CA GLY A 38 -18.36 -28.07 -49.99
C GLY A 38 -17.95 -29.51 -50.32
N LEU A 39 -18.80 -30.22 -51.07
CA LEU A 39 -18.49 -31.58 -51.52
C LEU A 39 -18.56 -31.60 -53.04
N GLU A 40 -17.37 -31.60 -53.68
CA GLU A 40 -17.23 -31.68 -55.13
C GLU A 40 -15.93 -32.38 -55.53
N LYS A 41 -15.84 -32.83 -56.81
CA LYS A 41 -14.63 -33.49 -57.33
C LYS A 41 -13.47 -32.51 -57.59
N HIS A 42 -13.76 -31.24 -57.76
CA HIS A 42 -12.77 -30.18 -57.97
C HIS A 42 -12.83 -29.14 -56.84
N PHE A 43 -11.67 -28.66 -56.46
CA PHE A 43 -11.51 -27.72 -55.32
C PHE A 43 -12.27 -26.40 -55.54
N ASP A 44 -12.22 -25.85 -56.75
CA ASP A 44 -12.89 -24.59 -57.08
C ASP A 44 -14.41 -24.69 -56.92
N SER A 45 -15.01 -25.78 -57.39
CA SER A 45 -16.45 -26.04 -57.27
C SER A 45 -16.87 -26.32 -55.81
N ALA A 46 -15.97 -26.90 -55.00
CA ALA A 46 -16.20 -27.09 -53.56
C ALA A 46 -16.21 -25.76 -52.81
N LEU A 47 -15.33 -24.82 -53.18
CA LEU A 47 -15.32 -23.45 -52.64
C LEU A 47 -16.58 -22.67 -53.00
N GLU A 48 -17.05 -22.77 -54.25
CA GLU A 48 -18.27 -22.14 -54.70
C GLU A 48 -19.50 -22.68 -53.92
N ASN A 49 -19.59 -23.98 -53.68
CA ASN A 49 -20.62 -24.61 -52.87
C ASN A 49 -20.62 -24.15 -51.39
N ILE A 50 -19.42 -23.83 -50.81
CA ILE A 50 -19.31 -23.23 -49.49
C ILE A 50 -19.81 -21.79 -49.50
N SER A 51 -19.49 -21.03 -50.56
CA SER A 51 -19.90 -19.64 -50.72
C SER A 51 -21.41 -19.53 -50.91
N ASP A 52 -22.00 -20.43 -51.70
CA ASP A 52 -23.44 -20.45 -52.05
C ASP A 52 -24.33 -21.10 -50.97
N ASP A 53 -23.74 -21.50 -49.82
CA ASP A 53 -24.46 -22.12 -48.69
C ASP A 53 -25.28 -23.38 -49.08
N LYS A 54 -24.73 -24.15 -50.00
CA LYS A 54 -25.43 -25.26 -50.63
C LYS A 54 -25.62 -26.48 -49.73
N TYR A 55 -24.68 -26.66 -48.77
CA TYR A 55 -24.70 -27.76 -47.79
C TYR A 55 -24.46 -27.25 -46.37
N PRO A 56 -25.40 -26.48 -45.79
CA PRO A 56 -25.26 -26.01 -44.40
C PRO A 56 -25.45 -27.17 -43.43
N THR A 57 -24.63 -27.16 -42.38
CA THR A 57 -24.75 -28.11 -41.27
C THR A 57 -25.06 -27.35 -39.99
N TYR A 58 -26.15 -27.70 -39.36
CA TYR A 58 -26.56 -27.16 -38.05
C TYR A 58 -26.46 -28.26 -37.02
N SER A 59 -25.82 -27.99 -35.90
CA SER A 59 -25.94 -28.85 -34.73
C SER A 59 -26.28 -28.04 -33.49
N TYR A 60 -27.13 -28.58 -32.68
CA TYR A 60 -27.52 -28.05 -31.39
C TYR A 60 -27.60 -29.19 -30.39
N GLY A 61 -27.20 -28.89 -29.15
CA GLY A 61 -27.18 -29.89 -28.10
C GLY A 61 -27.14 -29.26 -26.70
N VAL A 62 -27.47 -30.05 -25.73
CA VAL A 62 -27.37 -29.71 -24.29
C VAL A 62 -26.43 -30.71 -23.66
N LEU A 63 -25.37 -30.19 -23.06
CA LEU A 63 -24.42 -30.99 -22.28
C LEU A 63 -24.65 -30.77 -20.79
N PHE A 64 -25.01 -31.81 -20.07
CA PHE A 64 -25.16 -31.80 -18.64
C PHE A 64 -23.98 -32.56 -17.99
N SER A 65 -23.17 -31.88 -17.17
CA SER A 65 -21.98 -32.44 -16.56
C SER A 65 -22.08 -32.43 -15.05
N ILE A 66 -21.97 -33.62 -14.43
CA ILE A 66 -22.00 -33.78 -12.96
C ILE A 66 -20.65 -34.34 -12.50
N PRO A 67 -19.87 -33.62 -11.68
CA PRO A 67 -18.62 -34.13 -11.13
C PRO A 67 -18.92 -35.12 -9.98
N LEU A 68 -18.70 -36.42 -10.20
CA LEU A 68 -19.05 -37.46 -9.23
C LEU A 68 -18.28 -37.40 -7.91
N SER A 69 -16.98 -37.05 -7.91
CA SER A 69 -16.19 -36.96 -6.67
C SER A 69 -16.07 -35.56 -6.10
N ASN A 70 -16.13 -34.53 -6.94
CA ASN A 70 -16.08 -33.09 -6.64
C ASN A 70 -15.00 -32.67 -5.60
N ARG A 71 -13.95 -33.51 -5.40
CA ARG A 71 -12.90 -33.28 -4.38
C ARG A 71 -12.02 -32.08 -4.73
N GLY A 72 -11.68 -31.92 -5.99
CA GLY A 72 -10.89 -30.77 -6.50
C GLY A 72 -11.58 -29.43 -6.22
N PRO A 73 -12.78 -29.18 -6.77
CA PRO A 73 -13.54 -27.96 -6.52
C PRO A 73 -13.82 -27.69 -5.03
N ARG A 74 -14.12 -28.71 -4.23
CA ARG A 74 -14.29 -28.54 -2.77
C ARG A 74 -13.03 -28.05 -2.08
N ASN A 75 -11.87 -28.58 -2.45
CA ASN A 75 -10.61 -28.13 -1.87
C ASN A 75 -10.27 -26.69 -2.34
N GLN A 76 -10.50 -26.39 -3.63
CA GLN A 76 -10.32 -25.03 -4.17
C GLN A 76 -11.21 -24.01 -3.46
N TYR A 77 -12.47 -24.35 -3.19
CA TYR A 77 -13.37 -23.51 -2.40
C TYR A 77 -12.85 -23.27 -0.98
N ARG A 78 -12.36 -24.33 -0.30
CA ARG A 78 -11.77 -24.20 1.04
C ARG A 78 -10.52 -23.32 1.03
N THR A 79 -9.66 -23.50 0.05
CA THR A 79 -8.47 -22.65 -0.13
C THR A 79 -8.88 -21.19 -0.34
N ALA A 80 -9.81 -20.91 -1.27
CA ALA A 80 -10.29 -19.57 -1.51
C ALA A 80 -10.93 -18.91 -0.27
N LYS A 81 -11.60 -19.70 0.57
CA LYS A 81 -12.14 -19.24 1.86
C LYS A 81 -11.02 -18.82 2.82
N SER A 82 -9.99 -19.66 2.98
CA SER A 82 -8.83 -19.34 3.82
C SER A 82 -8.05 -18.15 3.31
N ASP A 83 -7.90 -18.03 1.99
CA ASP A 83 -7.23 -16.89 1.34
C ASP A 83 -7.98 -15.56 1.61
N LYS A 84 -9.33 -15.59 1.59
CA LYS A 84 -10.14 -14.43 1.96
C LYS A 84 -9.98 -14.06 3.43
N GLU A 85 -9.99 -15.04 4.33
CA GLU A 85 -9.77 -14.83 5.77
C GLU A 85 -8.38 -14.24 6.04
N GLN A 86 -7.36 -14.76 5.36
CA GLN A 86 -6.00 -14.24 5.44
C GLN A 86 -5.91 -12.79 4.94
N ALA A 87 -6.54 -12.46 3.80
CA ALA A 87 -6.59 -11.10 3.28
C ALA A 87 -7.30 -10.14 4.24
N LEU A 88 -8.38 -10.57 4.91
CA LEU A 88 -9.05 -9.78 5.93
C LEU A 88 -8.15 -9.48 7.14
N LEU A 89 -7.37 -10.46 7.59
CA LEU A 89 -6.43 -10.27 8.69
C LEU A 89 -5.27 -9.35 8.29
N GLN A 90 -4.79 -9.45 7.06
CA GLN A 90 -3.78 -8.54 6.51
C GLN A 90 -4.30 -7.10 6.40
N PHE A 91 -5.55 -6.92 5.97
CA PHE A 91 -6.20 -5.62 5.94
C PHE A 91 -6.26 -4.98 7.34
N LYS A 92 -6.74 -5.73 8.35
CA LYS A 92 -6.77 -5.25 9.74
C LYS A 92 -5.39 -4.92 10.29
N LYS A 93 -4.37 -5.73 9.96
CA LYS A 93 -2.98 -5.46 10.34
C LYS A 93 -2.48 -4.15 9.72
N LEU A 94 -2.82 -3.90 8.46
CA LEU A 94 -2.47 -2.66 7.76
C LEU A 94 -3.14 -1.44 8.41
N GLU A 95 -4.43 -1.52 8.76
CA GLU A 95 -5.14 -0.45 9.48
C GLU A 95 -4.44 -0.13 10.81
N GLN A 96 -4.12 -1.14 11.61
CA GLN A 96 -3.41 -0.95 12.87
C GLN A 96 -2.02 -0.35 12.68
N SER A 97 -1.28 -0.81 11.67
CA SER A 97 0.04 -0.27 11.34
C SER A 97 -0.02 1.22 10.98
N ILE A 98 -1.01 1.62 10.19
CA ILE A 98 -1.20 3.03 9.81
C ILE A 98 -1.57 3.87 11.03
N MET A 99 -2.44 3.39 11.93
CA MET A 99 -2.78 4.10 13.17
C MET A 99 -1.55 4.34 14.05
N VAL A 100 -0.70 3.32 14.20
CA VAL A 100 0.56 3.45 14.96
C VAL A 100 1.50 4.45 14.30
N GLN A 101 1.67 4.40 12.97
CA GLN A 101 2.52 5.35 12.24
C GLN A 101 2.04 6.80 12.38
N ILE A 102 0.73 7.03 12.36
CA ILE A 102 0.15 8.37 12.57
C ILE A 102 0.43 8.84 14.00
N ASP A 103 0.19 8.00 15.00
CA ASP A 103 0.43 8.34 16.41
C ASP A 103 1.92 8.66 16.66
N ASP A 104 2.81 7.85 16.12
CA ASP A 104 4.27 8.08 16.21
C ASP A 104 4.70 9.37 15.50
N SER A 105 4.12 9.69 14.34
CA SER A 105 4.39 10.92 13.61
C SER A 105 3.93 12.15 14.39
N VAL A 106 2.73 12.11 14.96
CA VAL A 106 2.20 13.20 15.80
C VAL A 106 3.06 13.41 17.05
N LYS A 107 3.43 12.32 17.74
CA LYS A 107 4.32 12.40 18.92
C LYS A 107 5.71 12.94 18.56
N SER A 108 6.24 12.51 17.42
CA SER A 108 7.53 13.02 16.92
C SER A 108 7.47 14.52 16.65
N ALA A 109 6.42 15.01 16.00
CA ALA A 109 6.23 16.44 15.77
C ALA A 109 6.09 17.23 17.07
N GLN A 110 5.30 16.73 18.03
CA GLN A 110 5.15 17.35 19.35
C GLN A 110 6.48 17.41 20.12
N THR A 111 7.24 16.33 20.12
CA THR A 111 8.56 16.26 20.78
C THR A 111 9.56 17.21 20.12
N SER A 112 9.57 17.27 18.80
CA SER A 112 10.42 18.20 18.04
C SER A 112 10.07 19.65 18.34
N PHE A 113 8.78 19.99 18.44
CA PHE A 113 8.34 21.32 18.86
C PHE A 113 8.82 21.70 20.27
N GLN A 114 8.66 20.80 21.25
CA GLN A 114 9.15 21.03 22.63
C GLN A 114 10.67 21.21 22.66
N ARG A 115 11.40 20.46 21.83
CA ARG A 115 12.84 20.58 21.69
C ARG A 115 13.26 21.95 21.13
N VAL A 116 12.49 22.50 20.18
CA VAL A 116 12.73 23.87 19.67
C VAL A 116 12.63 24.89 20.79
N ASP A 117 11.60 24.81 21.62
CA ASP A 117 11.41 25.75 22.75
C ASP A 117 12.56 25.61 23.80
N ALA A 118 12.88 24.37 24.16
CA ALA A 118 13.97 24.10 25.09
C ALA A 118 15.34 24.63 24.60
N THR A 119 15.67 24.40 23.33
CA THR A 119 16.93 24.87 22.73
C THR A 119 16.96 26.39 22.58
N LYS A 120 15.83 27.03 22.30
CA LYS A 120 15.67 28.49 22.30
C LYS A 120 15.97 29.08 23.70
N GLN A 121 15.39 28.49 24.73
CA GLN A 121 15.68 28.92 26.12
C GLN A 121 17.17 28.73 26.50
N ALA A 122 17.74 27.60 26.10
CA ALA A 122 19.17 27.36 26.36
C ALA A 122 20.07 28.39 25.67
N ARG A 123 19.74 28.80 24.41
CA ARG A 123 20.46 29.88 23.74
C ARG A 123 20.33 31.23 24.47
N LEU A 124 19.10 31.58 24.90
CA LEU A 124 18.88 32.83 25.64
C LEU A 124 19.67 32.86 26.94
N TYR A 125 19.73 31.75 27.68
CA TYR A 125 20.56 31.66 28.88
C TYR A 125 22.06 31.77 28.57
N ALA A 126 22.54 31.15 27.51
CA ALA A 126 23.94 31.25 27.08
C ALA A 126 24.30 32.68 26.65
N GLU A 127 23.41 33.43 26.01
CA GLU A 127 23.60 34.84 25.67
C GLU A 127 23.68 35.71 26.92
N ALA A 128 22.76 35.54 27.85
CA ALA A 128 22.77 36.29 29.10
C ALA A 128 24.00 36.00 29.96
N ALA A 129 24.44 34.73 30.01
CA ALA A 129 25.67 34.35 30.73
C ALA A 129 26.92 34.99 30.12
N LEU A 130 27.01 35.00 28.76
CA LEU A 130 28.11 35.64 28.06
C LEU A 130 28.14 37.16 28.35
N GLU A 131 26.99 37.83 28.22
CA GLU A 131 26.88 39.28 28.51
C GLU A 131 27.28 39.63 29.91
N ALA A 132 26.82 38.86 30.93
CA ALA A 132 27.18 39.05 32.31
C ALA A 132 28.70 38.88 32.55
N GLU A 133 29.31 37.89 31.89
CA GLU A 133 30.75 37.64 32.07
C GLU A 133 31.62 38.67 31.35
N GLN A 134 31.16 39.21 30.21
CA GLN A 134 31.82 40.33 29.53
C GLN A 134 31.85 41.57 30.42
N LYS A 135 30.74 41.90 31.10
CA LYS A 135 30.68 43.01 32.09
C LYS A 135 31.61 42.78 33.27
N LYS A 136 31.77 41.52 33.71
CA LYS A 136 32.75 41.20 34.78
C LYS A 136 34.19 41.37 34.28
N LEU A 137 34.49 40.97 33.05
CA LEU A 137 35.83 41.16 32.46
C LEU A 137 36.19 42.64 32.37
N GLU A 138 35.26 43.48 31.88
CA GLU A 138 35.42 44.94 31.82
C GLU A 138 35.75 45.55 33.20
N ASN A 139 35.15 45.01 34.25
CA ASN A 139 35.41 45.43 35.63
C ASN A 139 36.64 44.74 36.30
N GLY A 140 37.41 43.98 35.51
CA GLY A 140 38.61 43.28 36.00
C GLY A 140 38.32 42.08 36.93
N LYS A 141 37.06 41.57 36.94
CA LYS A 141 36.61 40.47 37.83
C LYS A 141 36.47 39.13 37.09
N SER A 142 36.93 39.04 35.87
CA SER A 142 36.92 37.80 35.05
C SER A 142 38.18 37.73 34.18
N THR A 143 38.32 36.63 33.44
CA THR A 143 39.41 36.40 32.49
C THR A 143 38.90 36.19 31.08
N SER A 144 39.72 36.53 30.07
CA SER A 144 39.43 36.31 28.66
C SER A 144 39.18 34.84 28.36
N PHE A 145 39.76 33.90 29.12
CA PHE A 145 39.54 32.47 28.94
C PHE A 145 38.08 32.08 29.20
N VAL A 146 37.46 32.57 30.28
CA VAL A 146 36.08 32.30 30.65
C VAL A 146 35.12 32.89 29.59
N VAL A 147 35.37 34.10 29.12
CA VAL A 147 34.58 34.73 28.07
C VAL A 147 34.64 33.92 26.77
N LEU A 148 35.83 33.45 26.37
CA LEU A 148 35.98 32.61 25.17
C LEU A 148 35.25 31.26 25.32
N GLN A 149 35.22 30.67 26.52
CA GLN A 149 34.46 29.47 26.79
C GLN A 149 32.97 29.69 26.62
N LEU A 150 32.40 30.76 27.19
CA LEU A 150 30.99 31.10 27.05
C LEU A 150 30.61 31.48 25.60
N GLN A 151 31.52 32.06 24.82
CA GLN A 151 31.31 32.25 23.36
C GLN A 151 31.18 30.94 22.61
N ARG A 152 31.99 29.92 22.96
CA ARG A 152 31.84 28.56 22.36
C ARG A 152 30.53 27.93 22.76
N ASP A 153 30.14 28.07 24.04
CA ASP A 153 28.88 27.50 24.55
C ASP A 153 27.68 28.14 23.84
N LEU A 154 27.69 29.47 23.65
CA LEU A 154 26.66 30.17 22.88
C LEU A 154 26.63 29.71 21.42
N THR A 155 27.77 29.54 20.77
CA THR A 155 27.82 29.03 19.38
C THR A 155 27.24 27.63 19.28
N THR A 156 27.51 26.78 20.26
CA THR A 156 26.97 25.46 20.38
C THR A 156 25.44 25.49 20.58
N ALA A 157 24.95 26.35 21.49
CA ALA A 157 23.51 26.51 21.74
C ALA A 157 22.76 27.03 20.50
N ARG A 158 23.33 27.99 19.74
CA ARG A 158 22.77 28.46 18.46
C ARG A 158 22.68 27.34 17.41
N SER A 159 23.74 26.54 17.32
CA SER A 159 23.74 25.39 16.38
C SER A 159 22.69 24.34 16.76
N GLN A 160 22.47 24.12 18.04
CA GLN A 160 21.44 23.19 18.52
C GLN A 160 20.02 23.70 18.24
N GLU A 161 19.74 24.99 18.42
CA GLU A 161 18.46 25.60 18.09
C GLU A 161 18.16 25.49 16.58
N ILE A 162 19.15 25.80 15.73
CA ILE A 162 18.98 25.66 14.26
C ILE A 162 18.68 24.20 13.87
N ARG A 163 19.39 23.25 14.46
CA ARG A 163 19.12 21.82 14.22
C ARG A 163 17.71 21.43 14.69
N ALA A 164 17.29 21.87 15.88
CA ALA A 164 15.96 21.57 16.39
C ALA A 164 14.85 22.14 15.48
N LEU A 165 15.03 23.36 14.95
CA LEU A 165 14.13 23.97 13.97
C LEU A 165 14.08 23.18 12.65
N ALA A 166 15.23 22.73 12.17
CA ALA A 166 15.29 21.91 10.96
C ALA A 166 14.62 20.54 11.16
N ASP A 167 14.85 19.90 12.31
CA ASP A 167 14.23 18.62 12.68
C ASP A 167 12.69 18.76 12.80
N TYR A 168 12.21 19.86 13.41
CA TYR A 168 10.78 20.15 13.49
C TYR A 168 10.16 20.35 12.12
N ASN A 169 10.75 21.19 11.25
CA ASN A 169 10.26 21.39 9.88
C ASN A 169 10.23 20.09 9.05
N LYS A 170 11.13 19.17 9.36
CA LYS A 170 11.15 17.85 8.69
C LYS A 170 10.09 16.89 9.23
N SER A 171 9.62 17.11 10.46
CA SER A 171 8.60 16.26 11.11
C SER A 171 7.16 16.67 10.79
N LEU A 172 6.96 17.81 10.12
CA LEU A 172 5.68 18.29 9.59
C LEU A 172 5.41 17.70 8.20
#